data_d102b280205d6f8ce57f803a1835a280
#
_entry.id   d102b280205d6f8ce57f803a1835a280
#
_cell.length_a   1.000
_cell.length_b   1.000
_cell.length_c   1.000
_cell.angle_alpha   90.00
_cell.angle_beta   90.00
_cell.angle_gamma   90.00
#
_symmetry.space_group_name_H-M   'P 1'
#
loop_
_entity.id
_entity.type
_entity.pdbx_description
1 polymer ?
#
loop_
_entity_poly.entity_id
_entity_poly.type
_entity_poly.pdbx_seq_one_letter_code
_entity_poly.pdbx_strand_id
1 'polypeptide(L)'
;MSAPAPKADIPGALCPSRPGDPRGKLRIMSQPAKNQQKDGDLTGLRKGEIAVELPAKFDASLYFIGRIRTPWQTRDECPKNGRETEEVCTIELDPRWAAGLQGLETVSHMLVLYWMDKARRDLVLQSPRHYAEHRGTFALRSPVRPNPIAAAVTRLKRIEGNKLFVVGLDCMDGTPLIDLKPYFASTDSAPDASVGWHSARKR
;
A
#
# COMPACT_ATOMS: atom_id res chain seq x y z
N MET A 1 35.01 -31.12 -27.12
CA MET A 1 34.11 -31.90 -26.23
C MET A 1 34.34 -31.40 -24.83
N SER A 2 33.54 -30.43 -24.37
CA SER A 2 33.66 -29.86 -23.04
C SER A 2 32.51 -30.42 -22.18
N ALA A 3 32.86 -30.96 -21.02
CA ALA A 3 31.90 -31.52 -20.09
C ALA A 3 31.09 -30.44 -19.37
N PRO A 4 29.82 -30.68 -19.01
CA PRO A 4 29.01 -29.74 -18.26
C PRO A 4 29.39 -29.69 -16.78
N ALA A 5 29.31 -28.48 -16.19
CA ALA A 5 29.56 -28.23 -14.79
C ALA A 5 28.48 -28.86 -13.87
N PRO A 6 28.81 -29.24 -12.64
CA PRO A 6 27.89 -29.90 -11.72
C PRO A 6 26.87 -28.93 -11.18
N LYS A 7 25.60 -29.37 -11.11
CA LYS A 7 24.50 -28.68 -10.43
C LYS A 7 24.73 -28.73 -8.92
N ALA A 8 24.70 -27.57 -8.28
CA ALA A 8 24.69 -27.46 -6.84
C ALA A 8 23.32 -27.89 -6.29
N ASP A 9 23.31 -28.92 -5.46
CA ASP A 9 22.15 -29.33 -4.68
C ASP A 9 21.87 -28.29 -3.59
N ILE A 10 20.70 -27.69 -3.66
CA ILE A 10 20.15 -26.84 -2.59
C ILE A 10 19.42 -27.78 -1.62
N PRO A 11 19.80 -27.86 -0.32
CA PRO A 11 19.08 -28.67 0.64
C PRO A 11 17.65 -28.13 0.80
N GLY A 12 16.68 -29.04 0.68
CA GLY A 12 15.25 -28.73 0.80
C GLY A 12 14.94 -28.11 2.16
N ALA A 13 14.37 -26.90 2.15
CA ALA A 13 13.72 -26.34 3.30
C ALA A 13 12.48 -27.16 3.61
N LEU A 14 12.53 -27.94 4.68
CA LEU A 14 11.38 -28.57 5.30
C LEU A 14 10.41 -27.49 5.74
N CYS A 15 9.27 -27.43 5.07
CA CYS A 15 8.12 -26.67 5.52
C CYS A 15 7.57 -27.35 6.79
N PRO A 16 7.55 -26.71 7.98
CA PRO A 16 6.98 -27.34 9.15
C PRO A 16 5.47 -27.45 8.96
N SER A 17 4.96 -28.69 9.17
CA SER A 17 3.55 -29.02 9.21
C SER A 17 2.78 -28.09 10.12
N ARG A 18 1.66 -27.55 9.62
CA ARG A 18 0.71 -26.71 10.34
C ARG A 18 0.22 -27.41 11.61
N PRO A 19 0.30 -26.78 12.79
CA PRO A 19 -0.51 -27.19 13.93
C PRO A 19 -1.96 -26.79 13.65
N GLY A 20 -2.88 -27.66 14.06
CA GLY A 20 -4.31 -27.62 13.77
C GLY A 20 -4.98 -26.28 14.00
N ASP A 21 -5.89 -25.98 13.10
CA ASP A 21 -6.87 -24.88 13.11
C ASP A 21 -7.69 -24.87 14.42
N PRO A 22 -7.48 -23.92 15.33
CA PRO A 22 -8.49 -23.60 16.32
C PRO A 22 -9.40 -22.56 15.66
N ARG A 23 -10.58 -22.98 15.23
CA ARG A 23 -11.69 -22.13 14.78
C ARG A 23 -11.81 -20.93 15.70
N GLY A 24 -11.10 -19.85 15.33
CA GLY A 24 -11.17 -18.56 15.98
C GLY A 24 -12.59 -18.03 15.85
N LYS A 25 -13.35 -18.09 16.93
CA LYS A 25 -14.67 -17.48 17.00
C LYS A 25 -14.52 -16.01 16.67
N LEU A 26 -15.09 -15.58 15.57
CA LEU A 26 -15.23 -14.19 15.19
C LEU A 26 -15.92 -13.45 16.36
N ARG A 27 -15.14 -12.72 17.14
CA ARG A 27 -15.69 -11.90 18.24
C ARG A 27 -16.17 -10.59 17.62
N ILE A 28 -17.47 -10.52 17.35
CA ILE A 28 -18.12 -9.28 16.91
C ILE A 28 -18.19 -8.40 18.15
N MET A 29 -17.40 -7.36 18.19
CA MET A 29 -17.51 -6.33 19.22
C MET A 29 -18.74 -5.47 18.89
N SER A 30 -19.85 -5.69 19.61
CA SER A 30 -21.03 -4.84 19.57
C SER A 30 -20.74 -3.49 20.26
N GLN A 31 -21.28 -2.43 19.66
CA GLN A 31 -21.03 -1.02 19.94
C GLN A 31 -21.18 -0.61 21.41
N PRO A 32 -20.34 0.30 21.90
CA PRO A 32 -20.71 1.18 23.00
C PRO A 32 -21.63 2.31 22.51
N ALA A 33 -22.55 2.73 23.38
CA ALA A 33 -23.60 3.71 23.12
C ALA A 33 -23.06 5.08 22.68
N LYS A 34 -23.80 5.69 21.76
CA LYS A 34 -23.86 7.08 21.33
C LYS A 34 -22.82 8.04 21.94
N ASN A 35 -21.81 8.38 21.16
CA ASN A 35 -21.12 9.65 21.31
C ASN A 35 -21.00 10.30 19.90
N GLN A 36 -21.42 11.56 19.79
CA GLN A 36 -21.27 12.34 18.58
C GLN A 36 -19.78 12.63 18.38
N GLN A 37 -19.17 11.90 17.48
CA GLN A 37 -17.74 11.98 17.19
C GLN A 37 -17.50 12.93 16.02
N LYS A 38 -16.68 13.95 16.26
CA LYS A 38 -16.23 14.92 15.24
C LYS A 38 -15.46 14.19 14.13
N ASP A 39 -15.70 14.59 12.89
CA ASP A 39 -14.95 14.13 11.72
C ASP A 39 -13.45 14.32 11.93
N GLY A 40 -12.70 13.23 11.96
CA GLY A 40 -11.24 13.24 12.09
C GLY A 40 -10.63 12.16 13.00
N ASP A 41 -11.41 11.53 13.85
CA ASP A 41 -10.90 10.47 14.74
C ASP A 41 -10.81 9.13 14.01
N LEU A 42 -9.57 8.73 13.66
CA LEU A 42 -9.27 7.43 13.04
C LEU A 42 -9.27 6.28 14.06
N THR A 43 -9.49 6.55 15.36
CA THR A 43 -9.46 5.57 16.45
C THR A 43 -10.83 4.95 16.71
N GLY A 44 -11.95 5.63 16.35
CA GLY A 44 -13.32 5.15 16.53
C GLY A 44 -13.88 4.39 15.33
N LEU A 45 -14.83 3.48 15.59
CA LEU A 45 -15.64 2.81 14.55
C LEU A 45 -16.80 3.70 14.15
N ARG A 46 -17.03 3.87 12.85
CA ARG A 46 -18.24 4.50 12.32
C ARG A 46 -19.38 3.49 12.26
N LYS A 47 -20.62 3.97 12.18
CA LYS A 47 -21.81 3.10 12.05
C LYS A 47 -21.63 2.11 10.90
N GLY A 48 -21.78 0.82 11.21
CA GLY A 48 -21.69 -0.27 10.24
C GLY A 48 -20.26 -0.74 9.89
N GLU A 49 -19.22 -0.13 10.46
CA GLU A 49 -17.86 -0.66 10.32
C GLU A 49 -17.65 -1.87 11.23
N ILE A 50 -16.86 -2.81 10.76
CA ILE A 50 -16.48 -4.02 11.52
C ILE A 50 -14.96 -4.06 11.62
N ALA A 51 -14.47 -4.11 12.87
CA ALA A 51 -13.08 -4.35 13.19
C ALA A 51 -12.89 -5.81 13.66
N VAL A 52 -11.67 -6.31 13.48
CA VAL A 52 -11.26 -7.63 13.98
C VAL A 52 -10.05 -7.47 14.88
N GLU A 53 -9.86 -8.42 15.78
CA GLU A 53 -8.63 -8.52 16.57
C GLU A 53 -7.47 -8.91 15.64
N LEU A 54 -6.37 -8.16 15.72
CA LEU A 54 -5.18 -8.46 14.91
C LEU A 54 -4.40 -9.63 15.53
N PRO A 55 -3.71 -10.44 14.70
CA PRO A 55 -2.81 -11.47 15.21
C PRO A 55 -1.74 -10.87 16.13
N ALA A 56 -1.43 -11.57 17.21
CA ALA A 56 -0.43 -11.14 18.20
C ALA A 56 1.01 -11.13 17.63
N LYS A 57 1.26 -11.84 16.53
CA LYS A 57 2.57 -11.96 15.88
C LYS A 57 2.47 -11.67 14.39
N PHE A 58 3.52 -11.07 13.85
CA PHE A 58 3.66 -10.89 12.41
C PHE A 58 4.22 -12.17 11.77
N ASP A 59 3.68 -12.53 10.61
CA ASP A 59 4.17 -13.68 9.82
C ASP A 59 5.46 -13.35 9.05
N ALA A 60 5.69 -12.06 8.74
CA ALA A 60 6.84 -11.58 7.99
C ALA A 60 7.25 -10.16 8.43
N SER A 61 8.49 -9.80 8.09
CA SER A 61 9.04 -8.45 8.29
C SER A 61 9.31 -7.77 6.94
N LEU A 62 9.30 -6.43 6.93
CA LEU A 62 9.62 -5.59 5.78
C LEU A 62 10.83 -4.71 6.09
N TYR A 63 11.66 -4.46 5.08
CA TYR A 63 12.63 -3.36 5.10
C TYR A 63 12.01 -2.14 4.44
N PHE A 64 12.08 -0.99 5.10
CA PHE A 64 11.81 0.29 4.44
C PHE A 64 13.10 0.74 3.77
N ILE A 65 13.08 0.77 2.44
CA ILE A 65 14.26 1.07 1.62
C ILE A 65 14.51 2.56 1.46
N GLY A 66 13.65 3.41 2.01
CA GLY A 66 13.74 4.86 1.94
C GLY A 66 12.50 5.55 2.50
N ARG A 67 12.36 6.83 2.17
CA ARG A 67 11.20 7.65 2.53
C ARG A 67 10.74 8.51 1.38
N ILE A 68 9.45 8.79 1.36
CA ILE A 68 8.82 9.68 0.40
C ILE A 68 8.71 11.06 1.04
N ARG A 69 9.12 12.12 0.31
CA ARG A 69 9.00 13.51 0.70
C ARG A 69 7.97 14.19 -0.18
N THR A 70 6.97 14.75 0.45
CA THR A 70 5.87 15.46 -0.19
C THR A 70 5.62 16.78 0.54
N PRO A 71 4.92 17.75 -0.06
CA PRO A 71 4.56 18.97 0.64
C PRO A 71 3.46 18.79 1.70
N TRP A 72 2.79 17.62 1.75
CA TRP A 72 1.62 17.38 2.58
C TRP A 72 1.98 16.80 3.93
N GLN A 73 1.67 17.54 5.00
CA GLN A 73 1.95 17.13 6.37
C GLN A 73 0.79 16.38 7.01
N THR A 74 -0.43 16.63 6.52
CA THR A 74 -1.66 16.01 7.01
C THR A 74 -2.39 15.27 5.89
N ARG A 75 -3.28 14.36 6.28
CA ARG A 75 -4.09 13.60 5.33
C ARG A 75 -5.00 14.50 4.48
N ASP A 76 -5.52 15.56 5.07
CA ASP A 76 -6.49 16.44 4.40
C ASP A 76 -5.82 17.32 3.35
N GLU A 77 -4.52 17.52 3.42
CA GLU A 77 -3.71 18.19 2.41
C GLU A 77 -3.38 17.29 1.22
N CYS A 78 -3.37 15.97 1.42
CA CYS A 78 -3.05 15.03 0.35
C CYS A 78 -4.12 15.05 -0.75
N PRO A 79 -3.74 14.97 -2.04
CA PRO A 79 -4.67 14.77 -3.13
C PRO A 79 -5.41 13.43 -2.96
N LYS A 80 -6.62 13.32 -3.51
CA LYS A 80 -7.42 12.07 -3.41
C LYS A 80 -6.78 10.91 -4.15
N ASN A 81 -6.03 11.20 -5.17
CA ASN A 81 -5.18 10.25 -5.92
C ASN A 81 -4.04 11.01 -6.61
N GLY A 82 -2.96 10.30 -6.94
CA GLY A 82 -1.78 10.91 -7.54
C GLY A 82 -1.97 11.53 -8.92
N ARG A 83 -3.10 11.26 -9.61
CA ARG A 83 -3.41 11.88 -10.91
C ARG A 83 -3.99 13.30 -10.78
N GLU A 84 -4.35 13.70 -9.57
CA GLU A 84 -4.93 15.03 -9.30
C GLU A 84 -3.87 16.09 -8.98
N THR A 85 -2.58 15.74 -9.05
CA THR A 85 -1.48 16.65 -8.73
C THR A 85 -0.36 16.58 -9.76
N GLU A 86 0.26 17.70 -10.05
CA GLU A 86 1.52 17.82 -10.79
C GLU A 86 2.70 18.17 -9.86
N GLU A 87 2.49 18.13 -8.55
CA GLU A 87 3.54 18.36 -7.57
C GLU A 87 4.68 17.35 -7.71
N VAL A 88 5.90 17.88 -7.71
CA VAL A 88 7.12 17.07 -7.77
C VAL A 88 7.49 16.63 -6.35
N CYS A 89 7.28 15.37 -6.07
CA CYS A 89 7.70 14.76 -4.82
C CYS A 89 9.08 14.13 -4.94
N THR A 90 9.75 13.91 -3.83
CA THR A 90 11.07 13.28 -3.79
C THR A 90 10.98 11.92 -3.08
N ILE A 91 11.54 10.89 -3.70
CA ILE A 91 11.78 9.61 -3.04
C ILE A 91 13.26 9.61 -2.63
N GLU A 92 13.52 9.59 -1.32
CA GLU A 92 14.87 9.48 -0.76
C GLU A 92 15.16 8.02 -0.43
N LEU A 93 15.96 7.37 -1.27
CA LEU A 93 16.40 6.00 -1.04
C LEU A 93 17.54 5.98 -0.01
N ASP A 94 17.54 4.99 0.87
CA ASP A 94 18.70 4.76 1.73
C ASP A 94 19.94 4.47 0.85
N PRO A 95 21.07 5.14 1.08
CA PRO A 95 22.26 5.03 0.22
C PRO A 95 22.74 3.61 -0.04
N ARG A 96 22.51 2.67 0.90
CA ARG A 96 22.86 1.24 0.72
C ARG A 96 22.18 0.57 -0.46
N TRP A 97 21.04 1.11 -0.91
CA TRP A 97 20.24 0.60 -2.02
C TRP A 97 20.44 1.39 -3.33
N ALA A 98 21.29 2.43 -3.32
CA ALA A 98 21.45 3.34 -4.46
C ALA A 98 21.92 2.62 -5.75
N ALA A 99 22.73 1.57 -5.64
CA ALA A 99 23.15 0.77 -6.79
C ALA A 99 21.97 0.09 -7.50
N GLY A 100 20.85 -0.14 -6.81
CA GLY A 100 19.61 -0.68 -7.40
C GLY A 100 18.89 0.28 -8.35
N LEU A 101 19.33 1.53 -8.45
CA LEU A 101 18.76 2.52 -9.39
C LEU A 101 19.37 2.42 -10.80
N GLN A 102 20.41 1.61 -11.00
CA GLN A 102 21.04 1.45 -12.31
C GLN A 102 20.02 1.00 -13.37
N GLY A 103 19.93 1.72 -14.48
CA GLY A 103 19.00 1.48 -15.57
C GLY A 103 17.64 2.18 -15.40
N LEU A 104 17.34 2.70 -14.22
CA LEU A 104 16.07 3.37 -13.95
C LEU A 104 15.96 4.72 -14.69
N GLU A 105 17.07 5.33 -15.09
CA GLU A 105 17.14 6.56 -15.87
C GLU A 105 16.45 6.45 -17.25
N THR A 106 16.26 5.23 -17.74
CA THR A 106 15.56 4.95 -19.00
C THR A 106 14.05 4.74 -18.82
N VAL A 107 13.56 4.73 -17.56
CA VAL A 107 12.17 4.43 -17.23
C VAL A 107 11.36 5.70 -17.10
N SER A 108 10.25 5.80 -17.82
CA SER A 108 9.35 6.96 -17.75
C SER A 108 8.38 6.92 -16.57
N HIS A 109 7.88 5.72 -16.23
CA HIS A 109 6.90 5.52 -15.15
C HIS A 109 7.30 4.36 -14.25
N MET A 110 6.97 4.50 -12.96
CA MET A 110 7.28 3.52 -11.93
C MET A 110 6.05 3.19 -11.12
N LEU A 111 5.96 1.96 -10.67
CA LEU A 111 5.09 1.52 -9.59
C LEU A 111 5.86 1.72 -8.28
N VAL A 112 5.39 2.64 -7.45
CA VAL A 112 5.93 2.94 -6.13
C VAL A 112 5.08 2.25 -5.08
N LEU A 113 5.69 1.38 -4.28
CA LEU A 113 5.04 0.70 -3.16
C LEU A 113 5.48 1.35 -1.86
N TYR A 114 4.51 1.72 -1.01
CA TYR A 114 4.80 2.41 0.24
C TYR A 114 3.86 1.99 1.37
N TRP A 115 4.29 2.24 2.59
CA TRP A 115 3.60 1.81 3.80
C TRP A 115 2.86 2.98 4.44
N MET A 116 1.54 2.86 4.55
CA MET A 116 0.68 3.86 5.19
C MET A 116 0.68 3.65 6.70
N ASP A 117 1.81 3.98 7.33
CA ASP A 117 2.14 3.67 8.73
C ASP A 117 1.18 4.23 9.78
N LYS A 118 0.46 5.30 9.44
CA LYS A 118 -0.53 5.93 10.32
C LYS A 118 -1.95 5.39 10.14
N ALA A 119 -2.15 4.43 9.23
CA ALA A 119 -3.46 3.85 9.00
C ALA A 119 -3.77 2.76 10.03
N ARG A 120 -5.03 2.73 10.50
CA ARG A 120 -5.50 1.59 11.31
C ARG A 120 -5.56 0.32 10.46
N ARG A 121 -5.41 -0.85 11.10
CA ARG A 121 -5.19 -2.11 10.39
C ARG A 121 -6.30 -3.16 10.59
N ASP A 122 -7.25 -2.88 11.42
CA ASP A 122 -8.21 -3.84 11.99
C ASP A 122 -9.59 -3.85 11.29
N LEU A 123 -9.89 -2.90 10.37
CA LEU A 123 -11.18 -2.87 9.71
C LEU A 123 -11.26 -3.89 8.58
N VAL A 124 -12.32 -4.69 8.60
CA VAL A 124 -12.69 -5.65 7.53
C VAL A 124 -13.89 -5.17 6.73
N LEU A 125 -14.75 -4.33 7.33
CA LEU A 125 -15.85 -3.64 6.66
C LEU A 125 -15.75 -2.14 6.94
N GLN A 126 -15.87 -1.32 5.89
CA GLN A 126 -15.69 0.12 5.96
C GLN A 126 -16.92 0.87 5.44
N SER A 127 -17.12 2.08 5.98
CA SER A 127 -18.15 3.03 5.53
C SER A 127 -17.49 4.17 4.74
N PRO A 128 -17.33 4.06 3.41
CA PRO A 128 -16.72 5.11 2.61
C PRO A 128 -17.61 6.38 2.63
N ARG A 129 -16.99 7.57 2.85
CA ARG A 129 -17.73 8.84 3.06
C ARG A 129 -18.73 9.20 1.95
N HIS A 130 -18.48 8.73 0.73
CA HIS A 130 -19.27 9.12 -0.46
C HIS A 130 -20.20 8.02 -0.96
N TYR A 131 -20.40 6.95 -0.19
CA TYR A 131 -21.26 5.83 -0.54
C TYR A 131 -22.19 5.51 0.63
N ALA A 132 -23.46 5.24 0.32
CA ALA A 132 -24.45 4.86 1.34
C ALA A 132 -24.20 3.44 1.90
N GLU A 133 -23.57 2.59 1.10
CA GLU A 133 -23.35 1.18 1.43
C GLU A 133 -21.97 0.95 1.97
N HIS A 134 -21.87 0.02 2.92
CA HIS A 134 -20.59 -0.48 3.41
C HIS A 134 -19.88 -1.32 2.36
N ARG A 135 -18.54 -1.37 2.43
CA ARG A 135 -17.72 -2.17 1.53
C ARG A 135 -16.66 -2.94 2.31
N GLY A 136 -16.45 -4.18 1.91
CA GLY A 136 -15.31 -4.95 2.39
C GLY A 136 -13.99 -4.22 2.09
N THR A 137 -13.06 -4.30 3.00
CA THR A 137 -11.75 -3.62 2.88
C THR A 137 -11.04 -3.94 1.55
N PHE A 138 -11.16 -5.17 1.07
CA PHE A 138 -10.50 -5.60 -0.16
C PHE A 138 -11.21 -5.14 -1.45
N ALA A 139 -12.44 -4.64 -1.34
CA ALA A 139 -13.12 -3.96 -2.44
C ALA A 139 -12.73 -2.48 -2.56
N LEU A 140 -11.88 -1.96 -1.68
CA LEU A 140 -11.45 -0.57 -1.60
C LEU A 140 -9.94 -0.45 -1.78
N ARG A 141 -9.48 0.72 -2.23
CA ARG A 141 -8.06 1.13 -2.18
C ARG A 141 -7.75 2.01 -0.97
N SER A 142 -8.60 1.95 0.06
CA SER A 142 -8.38 2.63 1.34
C SER A 142 -7.08 2.14 1.99
N PRO A 143 -6.31 3.04 2.65
CA PRO A 143 -5.13 2.64 3.43
C PRO A 143 -5.50 1.83 4.68
N VAL A 144 -6.76 1.91 5.13
CA VAL A 144 -7.27 1.18 6.31
C VAL A 144 -7.46 -0.29 5.94
N ARG A 145 -6.44 -1.11 6.23
CA ARG A 145 -6.39 -2.55 5.88
C ARG A 145 -5.34 -3.28 6.71
N PRO A 146 -5.39 -4.62 6.82
CA PRO A 146 -4.44 -5.39 7.63
C PRO A 146 -2.98 -5.11 7.29
N ASN A 147 -2.65 -5.07 6.00
CA ASN A 147 -1.36 -4.63 5.49
C ASN A 147 -1.56 -3.35 4.69
N PRO A 148 -1.32 -2.17 5.27
CA PRO A 148 -1.59 -0.88 4.63
C PRO A 148 -0.52 -0.52 3.58
N ILE A 149 -0.34 -1.42 2.61
CA ILE A 149 0.53 -1.23 1.46
C ILE A 149 -0.24 -0.45 0.41
N ALA A 150 0.29 0.70 0.04
CA ALA A 150 -0.22 1.50 -1.07
C ALA A 150 0.65 1.30 -2.31
N ALA A 151 0.06 1.54 -3.47
CA ALA A 151 0.72 1.48 -4.77
C ALA A 151 0.27 2.65 -5.64
N ALA A 152 1.23 3.42 -6.13
CA ALA A 152 1.00 4.52 -7.06
C ALA A 152 1.83 4.33 -8.33
N VAL A 153 1.22 4.59 -9.48
CA VAL A 153 1.97 4.75 -10.74
C VAL A 153 2.42 6.20 -10.83
N THR A 154 3.72 6.42 -10.81
CA THR A 154 4.33 7.76 -10.81
C THR A 154 5.13 7.98 -12.08
N ARG A 155 5.20 9.22 -12.53
CA ARG A 155 6.07 9.64 -13.63
C ARG A 155 7.43 10.05 -13.07
N LEU A 156 8.50 9.40 -13.51
CA LEU A 156 9.86 9.77 -13.17
C LEU A 156 10.27 11.02 -13.92
N LYS A 157 10.76 12.02 -13.21
CA LYS A 157 11.25 13.27 -13.80
C LYS A 157 12.76 13.29 -13.94
N ARG A 158 13.48 12.89 -12.90
CA ARG A 158 14.94 12.79 -12.86
C ARG A 158 15.43 12.02 -11.63
N ILE A 159 16.69 11.62 -11.66
CA ILE A 159 17.40 10.96 -10.56
C ILE A 159 18.64 11.79 -10.24
N GLU A 160 18.90 12.02 -8.94
CA GLU A 160 20.09 12.70 -8.45
C GLU A 160 20.66 11.91 -7.27
N GLY A 161 21.73 11.13 -7.50
CA GLY A 161 22.27 10.23 -6.51
C GLY A 161 21.27 9.18 -6.05
N ASN A 162 20.90 9.21 -4.77
CA ASN A 162 19.88 8.33 -4.18
C ASN A 162 18.49 8.97 -4.11
N LYS A 163 18.27 10.10 -4.80
CA LYS A 163 16.98 10.81 -4.83
C LYS A 163 16.33 10.71 -6.18
N LEU A 164 15.06 10.32 -6.18
CA LEU A 164 14.22 10.28 -7.37
C LEU A 164 13.15 11.37 -7.26
N PHE A 165 13.01 12.16 -8.29
CA PHE A 165 11.98 13.21 -8.39
C PHE A 165 10.85 12.70 -9.26
N VAL A 166 9.66 12.61 -8.69
CA VAL A 166 8.50 11.96 -9.30
C VAL A 166 7.24 12.81 -9.18
N VAL A 167 6.29 12.58 -10.07
CA VAL A 167 4.93 13.14 -10.02
C VAL A 167 3.94 12.00 -9.92
N GLY A 168 2.88 12.17 -9.12
CA GLY A 168 1.81 11.19 -9.02
C GLY A 168 1.74 10.44 -7.67
N LEU A 169 2.33 11.00 -6.62
CA LEU A 169 2.15 10.52 -5.25
C LEU A 169 0.97 11.23 -4.57
N ASP A 170 0.40 10.60 -3.54
CA ASP A 170 -0.76 11.08 -2.80
C ASP A 170 -0.65 10.78 -1.29
N CYS A 171 0.56 10.62 -0.80
CA CYS A 171 0.85 10.27 0.59
C CYS A 171 1.45 11.44 1.37
N MET A 172 1.37 11.37 2.69
CA MET A 172 1.95 12.36 3.59
C MET A 172 3.48 12.35 3.55
N ASP A 173 4.08 13.48 3.91
CA ASP A 173 5.54 13.58 4.06
C ASP A 173 6.08 12.53 5.04
N GLY A 174 7.27 12.00 4.73
CA GLY A 174 7.96 11.01 5.54
C GLY A 174 7.41 9.58 5.42
N THR A 175 6.44 9.33 4.53
CA THR A 175 5.88 7.98 4.32
C THR A 175 6.98 6.96 3.97
N PRO A 176 7.04 5.81 4.68
CA PRO A 176 8.05 4.78 4.43
C PRO A 176 7.90 4.15 3.05
N LEU A 177 9.02 4.04 2.32
CA LEU A 177 9.10 3.38 1.02
C LEU A 177 9.36 1.89 1.20
N ILE A 178 8.57 1.05 0.51
CA ILE A 178 8.74 -0.42 0.51
C ILE A 178 9.55 -0.87 -0.71
N ASP A 179 9.15 -0.44 -1.93
CA ASP A 179 9.72 -0.95 -3.17
C ASP A 179 9.50 0.00 -4.35
N LEU A 180 10.32 -0.14 -5.37
CA LEU A 180 10.23 0.56 -6.66
C LEU A 180 10.27 -0.46 -7.79
N LYS A 181 9.34 -0.38 -8.72
CA LYS A 181 9.32 -1.24 -9.92
C LYS A 181 9.11 -0.40 -11.17
N PRO A 182 9.77 -0.71 -12.30
CA PRO A 182 9.38 -0.10 -13.58
C PRO A 182 7.92 -0.46 -13.89
N TYR A 183 7.19 0.47 -14.47
CA TYR A 183 5.84 0.21 -14.97
C TYR A 183 5.91 -0.21 -16.44
N PHE A 184 5.48 -1.43 -16.71
CA PHE A 184 5.41 -1.98 -18.06
C PHE A 184 3.96 -1.93 -18.56
N ALA A 185 3.66 -1.01 -19.47
CA ALA A 185 2.30 -0.86 -19.99
C ALA A 185 1.76 -2.13 -20.66
N SER A 186 2.63 -2.97 -21.20
CA SER A 186 2.26 -4.25 -21.82
C SER A 186 1.76 -5.31 -20.85
N THR A 187 2.18 -5.24 -19.59
CA THR A 187 1.84 -6.24 -18.56
C THR A 187 1.00 -5.68 -17.40
N ASP A 188 1.18 -4.39 -17.09
CA ASP A 188 0.55 -3.77 -15.93
C ASP A 188 -0.76 -3.03 -16.28
N SER A 189 -1.05 -2.84 -17.56
CA SER A 189 -2.29 -2.20 -18.02
C SER A 189 -3.39 -3.21 -18.24
N ALA A 190 -4.57 -2.95 -17.67
CA ALA A 190 -5.81 -3.69 -17.91
C ALA A 190 -6.92 -2.70 -18.33
N PRO A 191 -6.97 -2.28 -19.62
CA PRO A 191 -7.87 -1.22 -20.08
C PRO A 191 -9.35 -1.58 -19.93
N ASP A 192 -9.69 -2.86 -19.90
CA ASP A 192 -11.04 -3.42 -19.72
C ASP A 192 -11.42 -3.61 -18.23
N ALA A 193 -10.50 -3.30 -17.29
CA ALA A 193 -10.77 -3.43 -15.87
C ALA A 193 -11.92 -2.54 -15.43
N SER A 194 -12.83 -3.09 -14.64
CA SER A 194 -14.01 -2.39 -14.13
C SER A 194 -14.21 -2.62 -12.64
N VAL A 195 -14.80 -1.63 -11.97
CA VAL A 195 -15.25 -1.73 -10.57
C VAL A 195 -16.75 -1.40 -10.56
N GLY A 196 -17.60 -2.43 -10.64
CA GLY A 196 -19.03 -2.29 -10.88
C GLY A 196 -19.75 -1.35 -9.89
N TRP A 197 -19.46 -1.46 -8.60
CA TRP A 197 -20.05 -0.59 -7.57
C TRP A 197 -19.57 0.88 -7.67
N HIS A 198 -18.43 1.14 -8.30
CA HIS A 198 -17.90 2.50 -8.51
C HIS A 198 -18.49 3.15 -9.76
N SER A 199 -18.77 2.37 -10.79
CA SER A 199 -19.35 2.84 -12.06
C SER A 199 -20.78 3.36 -11.91
N ALA A 200 -21.50 2.95 -10.85
CA ALA A 200 -22.83 3.41 -10.53
C ALA A 200 -22.90 4.87 -10.04
N ARG A 201 -21.77 5.53 -9.80
CA ARG A 201 -21.71 6.94 -9.45
C ARG A 201 -21.92 7.78 -10.71
N LYS A 202 -23.14 8.28 -10.93
CA LYS A 202 -23.38 9.31 -11.95
C LYS A 202 -22.50 10.53 -11.63
N ARG A 203 -21.68 10.92 -12.59
CA ARG A 203 -20.90 12.16 -12.56
C ARG A 203 -21.82 13.36 -12.55
#